data_e277a987dee9ac28f04c0f855c49c031
#
_entry.id   e277a987dee9ac28f04c0f855c49c031
#
_cell.length_a   1.000
_cell.length_b   1.000
_cell.length_c   1.000
_cell.angle_alpha   90.00
_cell.angle_beta   90.00
_cell.angle_gamma   90.00
#
_symmetry.space_group_name_H-M   'P 1'
#
loop_
_entity.id
_entity.type
_entity.pdbx_description
1 polymer ?
#
loop_
_entity_poly.entity_id
_entity_poly.type
_entity_poly.pdbx_seq_one_letter_code
_entity_poly.pdbx_strand_id
1 'polypeptide(L)'
;LTAINAKYIHSNLAVYNLKAVTAKYGDQIEIAEYTINQQPDEILADIYKKQPDVIAFSTYIWNRRMVGELIAELPKVLPQAEIWAGGPEVSYDAEAFLMEYPKVRGVMRGEGETVFPALASLYIEGTGSFQTIAGITYRNDHGELQINEDGAPANMDELPFVYDHLEDFSHKIIYYESSRGCPFRCAYCLSSLEKKLRFRSLDLVKKELGFFLQAKVPQVKFLDRTFNCNPRRTVDLWQWILDHDN
;
A
#
# COMPACT_ATOMS: atom_id res chain seq x y z
N LEU A 1 1.52 5.22 8.86
CA LEU A 1 1.32 4.06 7.98
C LEU A 1 2.07 2.86 8.54
N THR A 2 1.38 1.76 8.77
CA THR A 2 1.95 0.57 9.41
C THR A 2 1.98 -0.60 8.45
N ALA A 3 3.18 -1.14 8.20
CA ALA A 3 3.39 -2.32 7.39
C ALA A 3 4.06 -3.44 8.21
N ILE A 4 3.53 -4.65 8.13
CA ILE A 4 4.11 -5.84 8.75
C ILE A 4 4.51 -6.80 7.65
N ASN A 5 5.80 -6.85 7.35
CA ASN A 5 6.37 -7.60 6.25
C ASN A 5 6.59 -9.07 6.61
N ALA A 6 6.58 -9.98 5.62
CA ALA A 6 6.85 -11.38 5.84
C ALA A 6 8.30 -11.65 6.33
N LYS A 7 9.26 -10.81 5.88
CA LYS A 7 10.67 -10.85 6.32
C LYS A 7 11.25 -9.43 6.29
N TYR A 8 12.33 -9.23 7.05
CA TYR A 8 13.04 -7.97 7.14
C TYR A 8 13.51 -7.42 5.77
N ILE A 9 13.95 -8.28 4.86
CA ILE A 9 14.46 -7.87 3.53
C ILE A 9 13.38 -7.32 2.59
N HIS A 10 12.09 -7.42 2.94
CA HIS A 10 11.00 -6.89 2.13
C HIS A 10 10.72 -5.44 2.53
N SER A 11 10.55 -4.58 1.53
CA SER A 11 9.91 -3.28 1.68
C SER A 11 8.43 -3.40 1.28
N ASN A 12 7.56 -2.66 1.92
CA ASN A 12 6.16 -2.62 1.53
C ASN A 12 5.92 -1.46 0.58
N LEU A 13 6.06 -1.67 -0.74
CA LEU A 13 5.92 -0.63 -1.75
C LEU A 13 4.62 0.18 -1.60
N ALA A 14 3.52 -0.46 -1.16
CA ALA A 14 2.24 0.23 -1.01
C ALA A 14 2.33 1.41 -0.02
N VAL A 15 2.91 1.23 1.18
CA VAL A 15 2.99 2.32 2.16
C VAL A 15 3.95 3.43 1.72
N TYR A 16 4.98 3.11 0.95
CA TYR A 16 5.86 4.12 0.35
C TYR A 16 5.13 4.93 -0.72
N ASN A 17 4.34 4.27 -1.59
CA ASN A 17 3.49 4.97 -2.56
C ASN A 17 2.48 5.88 -1.85
N LEU A 18 1.81 5.41 -0.78
CA LEU A 18 0.87 6.22 -0.01
C LEU A 18 1.55 7.46 0.60
N LYS A 19 2.74 7.30 1.17
CA LYS A 19 3.52 8.44 1.68
C LYS A 19 3.90 9.40 0.56
N ALA A 20 4.33 8.89 -0.59
CA ALA A 20 4.77 9.69 -1.72
C ALA A 20 3.62 10.51 -2.36
N VAL A 21 2.42 9.93 -2.54
CA VAL A 21 1.26 10.69 -3.05
C VAL A 21 0.73 11.72 -2.05
N THR A 22 1.18 11.66 -0.80
CA THR A 22 0.85 12.61 0.28
C THR A 22 2.07 13.40 0.76
N ALA A 23 3.11 13.52 -0.07
CA ALA A 23 4.39 14.17 0.28
C ALA A 23 4.24 15.61 0.83
N LYS A 24 3.18 16.32 0.44
CA LYS A 24 2.87 17.67 0.96
C LYS A 24 2.71 17.72 2.49
N TYR A 25 2.43 16.59 3.13
CA TYR A 25 2.26 16.51 4.59
C TYR A 25 3.54 16.19 5.36
N GLY A 26 4.62 15.84 4.66
CA GLY A 26 5.95 15.65 5.25
C GLY A 26 5.97 14.69 6.43
N ASP A 27 6.45 15.15 7.57
CA ASP A 27 6.61 14.35 8.79
C ASP A 27 5.32 14.05 9.54
N GLN A 28 4.18 14.63 9.12
CA GLN A 28 2.87 14.28 9.68
C GLN A 28 2.42 12.86 9.28
N ILE A 29 3.06 12.28 8.25
CA ILE A 29 2.83 10.89 7.82
C ILE A 29 4.12 10.10 7.97
N GLU A 30 4.19 9.24 8.97
CA GLU A 30 5.31 8.34 9.22
C GLU A 30 5.02 6.94 8.70
N ILE A 31 6.05 6.24 8.20
CA ILE A 31 6.01 4.82 7.89
C ILE A 31 6.65 4.06 9.04
N ALA A 32 5.94 3.09 9.60
CA ALA A 32 6.46 2.13 10.56
C ALA A 32 6.45 0.73 9.93
N GLU A 33 7.62 0.18 9.68
CA GLU A 33 7.78 -1.16 9.11
C GLU A 33 8.24 -2.16 10.17
N TYR A 34 7.51 -3.26 10.26
CA TYR A 34 7.77 -4.40 11.13
C TYR A 34 7.81 -5.69 10.33
N THR A 35 8.03 -6.81 11.02
CA THR A 35 7.96 -8.15 10.42
C THR A 35 7.09 -9.07 11.28
N ILE A 36 6.53 -10.12 10.65
CA ILE A 36 5.77 -11.17 11.35
C ILE A 36 6.63 -11.98 12.33
N ASN A 37 7.95 -11.79 12.35
CA ASN A 37 8.87 -12.46 13.26
C ASN A 37 9.09 -11.68 14.58
N GLN A 38 8.62 -10.43 14.66
CA GLN A 38 8.63 -9.66 15.90
C GLN A 38 7.47 -10.06 16.80
N GLN A 39 7.62 -9.84 18.10
CA GLN A 39 6.51 -10.08 19.02
C GLN A 39 5.47 -8.95 18.90
N PRO A 40 4.16 -9.26 18.92
CA PRO A 40 3.11 -8.24 18.86
C PRO A 40 3.27 -7.15 19.93
N ASP A 41 3.71 -7.50 21.14
CA ASP A 41 3.92 -6.54 22.23
C ASP A 41 5.04 -5.54 21.94
N GLU A 42 6.10 -5.95 21.21
CA GLU A 42 7.17 -5.04 20.80
C GLU A 42 6.66 -4.03 19.77
N ILE A 43 5.86 -4.49 18.81
CA ILE A 43 5.21 -3.64 17.80
C ILE A 43 4.25 -2.67 18.48
N LEU A 44 3.41 -3.19 19.40
CA LEU A 44 2.46 -2.37 20.17
C LEU A 44 3.17 -1.28 20.96
N ALA A 45 4.28 -1.63 21.65
CA ALA A 45 5.07 -0.68 22.43
C ALA A 45 5.72 0.40 21.55
N ASP A 46 6.18 0.07 20.34
CA ASP A 46 6.74 1.05 19.41
C ASP A 46 5.66 1.99 18.86
N ILE A 47 4.51 1.46 18.45
CA ILE A 47 3.36 2.28 18.03
C ILE A 47 2.90 3.19 19.17
N TYR A 48 2.83 2.66 20.41
CA TYR A 48 2.47 3.46 21.58
C TYR A 48 3.43 4.64 21.82
N LYS A 49 4.73 4.46 21.66
CA LYS A 49 5.74 5.53 21.81
C LYS A 49 5.57 6.66 20.79
N LYS A 50 5.08 6.34 19.60
CA LYS A 50 4.87 7.31 18.50
C LYS A 50 3.61 8.16 18.70
N GLN A 51 2.70 7.77 19.60
CA GLN A 51 1.45 8.49 19.93
C GLN A 51 0.69 8.99 18.69
N PRO A 52 0.38 8.13 17.71
CA PRO A 52 -0.32 8.55 16.49
C PRO A 52 -1.79 8.88 16.76
N ASP A 53 -2.33 9.85 16.01
CA ASP A 53 -3.77 10.13 15.96
C ASP A 53 -4.50 9.10 15.09
N VAL A 54 -3.82 8.62 14.04
CA VAL A 54 -4.36 7.66 13.08
C VAL A 54 -3.34 6.56 12.79
N ILE A 55 -3.78 5.31 12.83
CA ILE A 55 -2.98 4.13 12.52
C ILE A 55 -3.60 3.44 11.31
N ALA A 56 -2.88 3.38 10.18
CA ALA A 56 -3.35 2.73 8.96
C ALA A 56 -2.51 1.48 8.66
N PHE A 57 -3.13 0.29 8.75
CA PHE A 57 -2.49 -0.99 8.49
C PHE A 57 -2.56 -1.40 7.03
N SER A 58 -1.42 -1.82 6.47
CA SER A 58 -1.34 -2.52 5.19
C SER A 58 -1.51 -4.03 5.42
N THR A 59 -2.68 -4.58 5.04
CA THR A 59 -3.10 -5.92 5.42
C THR A 59 -3.03 -6.91 4.25
N TYR A 60 -2.26 -7.97 4.46
CA TYR A 60 -2.03 -9.08 3.53
C TYR A 60 -2.26 -10.42 4.23
N ILE A 61 -2.38 -11.49 3.47
CA ILE A 61 -2.61 -12.84 4.00
C ILE A 61 -1.58 -13.28 5.04
N TRP A 62 -0.32 -12.86 4.90
CA TRP A 62 0.75 -13.26 5.84
C TRP A 62 0.73 -12.49 7.16
N ASN A 63 0.13 -11.30 7.22
CA ASN A 63 0.11 -10.48 8.42
C ASN A 63 -1.29 -10.32 9.04
N ARG A 64 -2.35 -10.83 8.39
CA ARG A 64 -3.76 -10.68 8.80
C ARG A 64 -3.98 -11.01 10.28
N ARG A 65 -3.38 -12.11 10.76
CA ARG A 65 -3.50 -12.53 12.16
C ARG A 65 -2.85 -11.51 13.10
N MET A 66 -1.61 -11.11 12.84
CA MET A 66 -0.88 -10.17 13.69
C MET A 66 -1.53 -8.78 13.68
N VAL A 67 -2.02 -8.32 12.53
CA VAL A 67 -2.82 -7.08 12.44
C VAL A 67 -4.06 -7.18 13.32
N GLY A 68 -4.76 -8.31 13.31
CA GLY A 68 -5.93 -8.53 14.17
C GLY A 68 -5.59 -8.50 15.67
N GLU A 69 -4.49 -9.13 16.08
CA GLU A 69 -3.98 -9.09 17.45
C GLU A 69 -3.68 -7.64 17.89
N LEU A 70 -3.00 -6.86 17.05
CA LEU A 70 -2.68 -5.45 17.33
C LEU A 70 -3.93 -4.58 17.40
N ILE A 71 -4.89 -4.76 16.49
CA ILE A 71 -6.18 -4.03 16.49
C ILE A 71 -6.96 -4.29 17.78
N ALA A 72 -6.88 -5.50 18.35
CA ALA A 72 -7.56 -5.82 19.60
C ALA A 72 -6.92 -5.13 20.82
N GLU A 73 -5.61 -4.89 20.79
CA GLU A 73 -4.87 -4.32 21.92
C GLU A 73 -4.70 -2.78 21.83
N LEU A 74 -4.54 -2.23 20.62
CA LEU A 74 -4.31 -0.79 20.43
C LEU A 74 -5.34 0.12 21.11
N PRO A 75 -6.66 -0.14 21.05
CA PRO A 75 -7.65 0.72 21.71
C PRO A 75 -7.55 0.74 23.24
N LYS A 76 -6.85 -0.21 23.84
CA LYS A 76 -6.63 -0.26 25.29
C LYS A 76 -5.52 0.69 25.73
N VAL A 77 -4.53 0.93 24.87
CA VAL A 77 -3.34 1.75 25.15
C VAL A 77 -3.37 3.10 24.45
N LEU A 78 -4.06 3.18 23.31
CA LEU A 78 -4.25 4.40 22.49
C LEU A 78 -5.75 4.59 22.17
N PRO A 79 -6.60 4.85 23.17
CA PRO A 79 -8.06 4.91 22.99
C PRO A 79 -8.51 6.06 22.07
N GLN A 80 -7.67 7.10 21.88
CA GLN A 80 -7.93 8.25 21.02
C GLN A 80 -7.53 8.02 19.56
N ALA A 81 -6.67 7.01 19.29
CA ALA A 81 -6.19 6.77 17.92
C ALA A 81 -7.26 6.09 17.08
N GLU A 82 -7.52 6.62 15.89
CA GLU A 82 -8.38 5.96 14.93
C GLU A 82 -7.61 4.93 14.10
N ILE A 83 -8.19 3.75 13.97
CA ILE A 83 -7.56 2.63 13.27
C ILE A 83 -8.20 2.45 11.89
N TRP A 84 -7.38 2.42 10.87
CA TRP A 84 -7.75 2.12 9.48
C TRP A 84 -7.01 0.88 8.98
N ALA A 85 -7.60 0.21 8.01
CA ALA A 85 -6.94 -0.88 7.31
C ALA A 85 -7.08 -0.70 5.80
N GLY A 86 -6.17 -1.30 5.05
CA GLY A 86 -6.22 -1.37 3.60
C GLY A 86 -5.41 -2.58 3.12
N GLY A 87 -5.41 -2.80 1.83
CA GLY A 87 -4.71 -3.93 1.23
C GLY A 87 -5.63 -5.08 0.83
N PRO A 88 -5.10 -6.06 0.10
CA PRO A 88 -5.92 -7.07 -0.58
C PRO A 88 -6.71 -7.98 0.35
N GLU A 89 -6.28 -8.16 1.59
CA GLU A 89 -6.92 -9.08 2.54
C GLU A 89 -8.20 -8.50 3.18
N VAL A 90 -8.39 -7.18 3.08
CA VAL A 90 -9.55 -6.50 3.69
C VAL A 90 -10.41 -5.75 2.68
N SER A 91 -9.88 -5.45 1.49
CA SER A 91 -10.56 -4.61 0.50
C SER A 91 -11.83 -5.25 -0.08
N TYR A 92 -11.85 -6.57 -0.24
CA TYR A 92 -12.94 -7.29 -0.91
C TYR A 92 -14.06 -7.73 0.04
N ASP A 93 -13.79 -7.75 1.35
CA ASP A 93 -14.75 -8.11 2.38
C ASP A 93 -14.66 -7.13 3.57
N ALA A 94 -14.71 -5.84 3.24
CA ALA A 94 -14.49 -4.77 4.21
C ALA A 94 -15.55 -4.74 5.31
N GLU A 95 -16.80 -5.08 5.01
CA GLU A 95 -17.87 -5.13 5.99
C GLU A 95 -17.64 -6.24 7.02
N ALA A 96 -17.31 -7.46 6.57
CA ALA A 96 -17.02 -8.56 7.48
C ALA A 96 -15.81 -8.24 8.37
N PHE A 97 -14.78 -7.62 7.81
CA PHE A 97 -13.63 -7.15 8.59
C PHE A 97 -14.02 -6.13 9.67
N LEU A 98 -14.85 -5.14 9.31
CA LEU A 98 -15.32 -4.13 10.28
C LEU A 98 -16.28 -4.69 11.30
N MET A 99 -17.06 -5.74 10.98
CA MET A 99 -17.89 -6.46 11.97
C MET A 99 -17.03 -7.26 12.94
N GLU A 100 -15.97 -7.91 12.45
CA GLU A 100 -15.01 -8.66 13.29
C GLU A 100 -14.23 -7.72 14.24
N TYR A 101 -13.90 -6.49 13.75
CA TYR A 101 -13.12 -5.51 14.52
C TYR A 101 -13.90 -4.19 14.72
N PRO A 102 -14.81 -4.11 15.71
CA PRO A 102 -15.68 -2.95 15.90
C PRO A 102 -14.97 -1.65 16.25
N LYS A 103 -13.68 -1.71 16.64
CA LYS A 103 -12.85 -0.54 16.96
C LYS A 103 -12.11 0.02 15.74
N VAL A 104 -12.16 -0.65 14.60
CA VAL A 104 -11.62 -0.10 13.36
C VAL A 104 -12.59 0.92 12.80
N ARG A 105 -12.09 2.11 12.48
CA ARG A 105 -12.86 3.21 11.90
C ARG A 105 -13.29 2.90 10.47
N GLY A 106 -12.39 2.33 9.67
CA GLY A 106 -12.72 2.00 8.29
C GLY A 106 -11.66 1.22 7.54
N VAL A 107 -12.03 0.83 6.34
CA VAL A 107 -11.21 0.12 5.36
C VAL A 107 -11.10 0.95 4.08
N MET A 108 -9.88 1.18 3.63
CA MET A 108 -9.58 1.69 2.29
C MET A 108 -9.65 0.52 1.31
N ARG A 109 -10.58 0.58 0.35
CA ARG A 109 -10.82 -0.44 -0.68
C ARG A 109 -10.14 -0.04 -1.99
N GLY A 110 -9.64 -1.01 -2.71
CA GLY A 110 -9.00 -0.80 -4.01
C GLY A 110 -7.60 -0.20 -3.91
N GLU A 111 -7.29 0.78 -4.76
CA GLU A 111 -5.97 1.38 -4.85
C GLU A 111 -5.83 2.55 -3.87
N GLY A 112 -4.99 2.35 -2.86
CA GLY A 112 -4.81 3.31 -1.78
C GLY A 112 -4.30 4.68 -2.25
N GLU A 113 -3.55 4.73 -3.33
CA GLU A 113 -2.97 5.96 -3.88
C GLU A 113 -4.04 6.98 -4.32
N THR A 114 -5.24 6.52 -4.66
CA THR A 114 -6.37 7.41 -5.01
C THR A 114 -7.27 7.74 -3.83
N VAL A 115 -7.26 6.92 -2.78
CA VAL A 115 -8.11 7.03 -1.60
C VAL A 115 -7.41 7.79 -0.47
N PHE A 116 -6.17 7.42 -0.18
CA PHE A 116 -5.41 7.91 0.97
C PHE A 116 -5.18 9.43 0.99
N PRO A 117 -4.94 10.14 -0.15
CA PRO A 117 -4.79 11.59 -0.13
C PRO A 117 -6.01 12.33 0.42
N ALA A 118 -7.22 11.89 0.09
CA ALA A 118 -8.44 12.50 0.61
C ALA A 118 -8.62 12.19 2.11
N LEU A 119 -8.28 10.98 2.54
CA LEU A 119 -8.31 10.59 3.95
C LEU A 119 -7.29 11.40 4.77
N ALA A 120 -6.06 11.54 4.26
CA ALA A 120 -5.02 12.35 4.90
C ALA A 120 -5.41 13.83 5.00
N SER A 121 -6.01 14.39 3.94
CA SER A 121 -6.53 15.77 3.94
C SER A 121 -7.60 15.96 5.02
N LEU A 122 -8.51 15.00 5.17
CA LEU A 122 -9.56 15.06 6.20
C LEU A 122 -8.96 15.10 7.62
N TYR A 123 -7.98 14.24 7.91
CA TYR A 123 -7.38 14.18 9.25
C TYR A 123 -6.42 15.32 9.56
N ILE A 124 -5.64 15.77 8.58
CA ILE A 124 -4.57 16.75 8.79
C ILE A 124 -5.07 18.19 8.59
N GLU A 125 -5.87 18.42 7.57
CA GLU A 125 -6.37 19.77 7.22
C GLU A 125 -7.80 20.03 7.72
N GLY A 126 -8.52 18.99 8.16
CA GLY A 126 -9.94 19.06 8.49
C GLY A 126 -10.84 19.34 7.28
N THR A 127 -10.38 19.02 6.07
CA THR A 127 -11.10 19.30 4.82
C THR A 127 -11.77 18.06 4.25
N GLY A 128 -13.02 18.21 3.79
CA GLY A 128 -13.82 17.10 3.27
C GLY A 128 -14.65 16.39 4.34
N SER A 129 -15.16 15.24 4.00
CA SER A 129 -15.92 14.37 4.92
C SER A 129 -15.81 12.91 4.48
N PHE A 130 -16.00 11.97 5.39
CA PHE A 130 -15.98 10.54 5.07
C PHE A 130 -17.00 10.18 3.97
N GLN A 131 -18.16 10.84 3.95
CA GLN A 131 -19.23 10.59 2.97
C GLN A 131 -18.79 10.83 1.52
N THR A 132 -17.80 11.71 1.31
CA THR A 132 -17.36 12.12 -0.04
C THR A 132 -16.09 11.40 -0.51
N ILE A 133 -15.45 10.59 0.34
CA ILE A 133 -14.25 9.86 -0.02
C ILE A 133 -14.63 8.54 -0.71
N ALA A 134 -14.44 8.47 -2.03
CA ALA A 134 -14.63 7.22 -2.76
C ALA A 134 -13.61 6.15 -2.30
N GLY A 135 -13.98 4.87 -2.37
CA GLY A 135 -13.09 3.75 -2.04
C GLY A 135 -12.95 3.47 -0.54
N ILE A 136 -13.84 3.97 0.32
CA ILE A 136 -13.85 3.59 1.73
C ILE A 136 -15.13 2.88 2.13
N THR A 137 -15.00 1.96 3.08
CA THR A 137 -16.08 1.48 3.95
C THR A 137 -15.73 1.88 5.37
N TYR A 138 -16.61 2.58 6.06
CA TYR A 138 -16.28 3.15 7.35
C TYR A 138 -17.45 3.10 8.33
N ARG A 139 -17.16 3.27 9.59
CA ARG A 139 -18.15 3.37 10.66
C ARG A 139 -18.42 4.86 10.95
N ASN A 140 -19.66 5.27 10.82
CA ASN A 140 -20.06 6.63 11.14
C ASN A 140 -20.07 6.88 12.67
N ASP A 141 -20.37 8.09 13.11
CA ASP A 141 -20.37 8.46 14.52
C ASP A 141 -21.51 7.81 15.32
N HIS A 142 -22.50 7.23 14.65
CA HIS A 142 -23.57 6.43 15.26
C HIS A 142 -23.20 4.94 15.35
N GLY A 143 -22.01 4.55 14.88
CA GLY A 143 -21.55 3.17 14.87
C GLY A 143 -22.03 2.34 13.69
N GLU A 144 -22.74 2.94 12.73
CA GLU A 144 -23.27 2.26 11.54
C GLU A 144 -22.22 2.19 10.43
N LEU A 145 -22.21 1.08 9.69
CA LEU A 145 -21.35 0.93 8.53
C LEU A 145 -21.89 1.71 7.33
N GLN A 146 -21.02 2.44 6.68
CA GLN A 146 -21.27 3.17 5.44
C GLN A 146 -20.32 2.69 4.37
N ILE A 147 -20.84 2.44 3.16
CA ILE A 147 -20.09 1.97 2.01
C ILE A 147 -20.17 3.05 0.94
N ASN A 148 -19.05 3.68 0.65
CA ASN A 148 -18.99 4.65 -0.43
C ASN A 148 -18.77 3.97 -1.79
N GLU A 149 -18.96 4.72 -2.87
CA GLU A 149 -18.64 4.25 -4.21
C GLU A 149 -17.18 3.81 -4.30
N ASP A 150 -16.87 2.94 -5.26
CA ASP A 150 -15.50 2.49 -5.47
C ASP A 150 -14.59 3.64 -5.93
N GLY A 151 -13.34 3.62 -5.47
CA GLY A 151 -12.32 4.56 -5.90
C GLY A 151 -11.94 4.36 -7.38
N ALA A 152 -11.58 5.44 -8.04
CA ALA A 152 -11.02 5.35 -9.39
C ALA A 152 -9.64 4.66 -9.35
N PRO A 153 -9.29 3.86 -10.37
CA PRO A 153 -7.95 3.31 -10.46
C PRO A 153 -6.91 4.41 -10.72
N ALA A 154 -5.74 4.29 -10.12
CA ALA A 154 -4.64 5.24 -10.31
C ALA A 154 -4.13 5.25 -11.75
N ASN A 155 -3.72 6.42 -12.24
CA ASN A 155 -2.93 6.52 -13.45
C ASN A 155 -1.49 6.07 -13.13
N MET A 156 -1.03 5.02 -13.81
CA MET A 156 0.29 4.43 -13.54
C MET A 156 1.45 5.42 -13.75
N ASP A 157 1.31 6.36 -14.67
CA ASP A 157 2.35 7.36 -14.96
C ASP A 157 2.39 8.51 -13.95
N GLU A 158 1.32 8.70 -13.18
CA GLU A 158 1.23 9.71 -12.13
C GLU A 158 1.71 9.19 -10.76
N LEU A 159 1.91 7.89 -10.63
CA LEU A 159 2.44 7.32 -9.39
C LEU A 159 3.89 7.79 -9.17
N PRO A 160 4.22 8.32 -7.99
CA PRO A 160 5.58 8.80 -7.70
C PRO A 160 6.61 7.67 -7.77
N PHE A 161 7.84 8.03 -8.13
CA PHE A 161 9.00 7.15 -7.97
C PHE A 161 9.48 7.26 -6.51
N VAL A 162 9.44 6.16 -5.76
CA VAL A 162 9.66 6.18 -4.29
C VAL A 162 11.10 5.86 -3.88
N TYR A 163 12.01 5.74 -4.85
CA TYR A 163 13.38 5.29 -4.61
C TYR A 163 14.43 6.39 -4.79
N ASP A 164 14.04 7.66 -4.65
CA ASP A 164 14.97 8.80 -4.76
C ASP A 164 16.09 8.74 -3.71
N HIS A 165 15.82 8.09 -2.56
CA HIS A 165 16.77 7.88 -1.46
C HIS A 165 16.97 6.37 -1.27
N LEU A 166 17.88 5.77 -2.06
CA LEU A 166 18.15 4.32 -1.99
C LEU A 166 18.75 3.85 -0.66
N GLU A 167 19.38 4.74 0.09
CA GLU A 167 19.91 4.48 1.43
C GLU A 167 18.84 3.98 2.41
N ASP A 168 17.61 4.43 2.25
CA ASP A 168 16.45 3.98 3.06
C ASP A 168 16.09 2.51 2.81
N PHE A 169 16.56 1.98 1.68
CA PHE A 169 16.32 0.60 1.24
C PHE A 169 17.59 -0.27 1.32
N SER A 170 18.63 0.18 2.04
CA SER A 170 19.84 -0.62 2.25
C SER A 170 19.45 -1.98 2.86
N HIS A 171 19.99 -3.06 2.25
CA HIS A 171 19.67 -4.45 2.62
C HIS A 171 18.24 -4.91 2.37
N LYS A 172 17.42 -4.12 1.64
CA LYS A 172 16.07 -4.50 1.23
C LYS A 172 16.02 -4.85 -0.26
N ILE A 173 15.04 -5.68 -0.62
CA ILE A 173 14.71 -5.95 -2.02
C ILE A 173 13.94 -4.75 -2.55
N ILE A 174 14.38 -4.20 -3.67
CA ILE A 174 13.63 -3.18 -4.39
C ILE A 174 12.48 -3.84 -5.15
N TYR A 175 11.26 -3.40 -4.86
CA TYR A 175 10.07 -3.81 -5.58
C TYR A 175 9.64 -2.75 -6.57
N TYR A 176 9.44 -3.14 -7.81
CA TYR A 176 9.06 -2.25 -8.88
C TYR A 176 7.79 -2.73 -9.58
N GLU A 177 6.89 -1.82 -9.90
CA GLU A 177 5.62 -2.13 -10.53
C GLU A 177 5.49 -1.37 -11.85
N SER A 178 5.58 -2.09 -12.99
CA SER A 178 5.44 -1.52 -14.32
C SER A 178 4.03 -1.68 -14.90
N SER A 179 3.20 -2.52 -14.28
CA SER A 179 1.81 -2.74 -14.68
C SER A 179 0.94 -3.22 -13.53
N ARG A 180 -0.35 -2.88 -13.56
CA ARG A 180 -1.39 -3.38 -12.67
C ARG A 180 -2.47 -4.12 -13.44
N GLY A 181 -3.07 -5.12 -12.77
CA GLY A 181 -4.07 -6.00 -13.36
C GLY A 181 -3.45 -7.25 -13.99
N CYS A 182 -4.31 -8.13 -14.48
CA CYS A 182 -3.92 -9.38 -15.12
C CYS A 182 -4.90 -9.69 -16.25
N PRO A 183 -4.43 -10.15 -17.44
CA PRO A 183 -5.31 -10.50 -18.54
C PRO A 183 -6.04 -11.83 -18.32
N PHE A 184 -5.60 -12.64 -17.34
CA PHE A 184 -6.16 -13.95 -17.05
C PHE A 184 -7.25 -13.88 -15.98
N ARG A 185 -8.16 -14.84 -16.00
CA ARG A 185 -9.31 -14.95 -15.08
C ARG A 185 -9.27 -16.26 -14.31
N CYS A 186 -8.15 -16.53 -13.66
CA CYS A 186 -7.99 -17.74 -12.86
C CYS A 186 -8.92 -17.71 -11.65
N ALA A 187 -9.76 -18.76 -11.50
CA ALA A 187 -10.81 -18.81 -10.49
C ALA A 187 -10.32 -18.70 -9.03
N TYR A 188 -9.08 -19.05 -8.79
CA TYR A 188 -8.44 -19.04 -7.47
C TYR A 188 -7.54 -17.81 -7.23
N CYS A 189 -7.43 -16.90 -8.21
CA CYS A 189 -6.49 -15.79 -8.13
C CYS A 189 -7.21 -14.47 -7.89
N LEU A 190 -6.80 -13.77 -6.83
CA LEU A 190 -7.33 -12.45 -6.49
C LEU A 190 -7.18 -11.43 -7.63
N SER A 191 -6.08 -11.52 -8.40
CA SER A 191 -5.84 -10.62 -9.54
C SER A 191 -6.85 -10.78 -10.70
N SER A 192 -7.69 -11.83 -10.67
CA SER A 192 -8.80 -11.98 -11.64
C SER A 192 -9.93 -10.99 -11.42
N LEU A 193 -10.00 -10.36 -10.25
CA LEU A 193 -10.99 -9.34 -9.90
C LEU A 193 -10.66 -7.98 -10.54
N GLU A 194 -9.39 -7.69 -10.78
CA GLU A 194 -8.95 -6.50 -11.52
C GLU A 194 -9.09 -6.71 -13.03
N LYS A 195 -10.13 -6.14 -13.60
CA LYS A 195 -10.52 -6.41 -15.00
C LYS A 195 -9.71 -5.62 -16.04
N LYS A 196 -8.97 -4.59 -15.66
CA LYS A 196 -8.21 -3.72 -16.57
C LYS A 196 -6.73 -3.87 -16.35
N LEU A 197 -6.03 -4.32 -17.39
CA LEU A 197 -4.58 -4.27 -17.45
C LEU A 197 -4.17 -2.83 -17.79
N ARG A 198 -3.33 -2.22 -16.95
CA ARG A 198 -2.80 -0.87 -17.09
C ARG A 198 -1.29 -0.92 -17.03
N PHE A 199 -0.64 -0.11 -17.84
CA PHE A 199 0.82 -0.05 -17.91
C PHE A 199 1.30 1.35 -17.57
N ARG A 200 2.42 1.42 -16.86
CA ARG A 200 3.28 2.58 -16.81
C ARG A 200 3.92 2.76 -18.18
N SER A 201 4.06 3.99 -18.70
CA SER A 201 4.65 4.23 -20.01
C SER A 201 6.07 3.65 -20.10
N LEU A 202 6.43 3.15 -21.28
CA LEU A 202 7.71 2.45 -21.44
C LEU A 202 8.91 3.38 -21.22
N ASP A 203 8.79 4.63 -21.64
CA ASP A 203 9.83 5.64 -21.46
C ASP A 203 10.07 5.95 -19.97
N LEU A 204 8.99 6.04 -19.18
CA LEU A 204 9.09 6.25 -17.74
C LEU A 204 9.72 5.03 -17.05
N VAL A 205 9.29 3.81 -17.43
CA VAL A 205 9.89 2.56 -16.91
C VAL A 205 11.38 2.50 -17.22
N LYS A 206 11.80 2.81 -18.45
CA LYS A 206 13.21 2.85 -18.84
C LYS A 206 14.00 3.88 -18.04
N LYS A 207 13.45 5.07 -17.84
CA LYS A 207 14.07 6.11 -16.98
C LYS A 207 14.30 5.62 -15.57
N GLU A 208 13.30 5.01 -14.95
CA GLU A 208 13.34 4.52 -13.56
C GLU A 208 14.26 3.30 -13.41
N LEU A 209 14.24 2.37 -14.34
CA LEU A 209 15.19 1.25 -14.36
C LEU A 209 16.64 1.73 -14.61
N GLY A 210 16.81 2.76 -15.45
CA GLY A 210 18.10 3.41 -15.66
C GLY A 210 18.70 3.96 -14.36
N PHE A 211 17.87 4.53 -13.50
CA PHE A 211 18.29 4.94 -12.15
C PHE A 211 18.82 3.76 -11.32
N PHE A 212 18.11 2.61 -11.32
CA PHE A 212 18.59 1.43 -10.60
C PHE A 212 19.88 0.84 -11.18
N LEU A 213 20.03 0.81 -12.49
CA LEU A 213 21.25 0.35 -13.15
C LEU A 213 22.45 1.25 -12.80
N GLN A 214 22.28 2.57 -12.90
CA GLN A 214 23.33 3.54 -12.53
C GLN A 214 23.73 3.45 -11.04
N ALA A 215 22.75 3.24 -10.17
CA ALA A 215 22.97 3.07 -8.74
C ALA A 215 23.50 1.66 -8.37
N LYS A 216 23.63 0.77 -9.36
CA LYS A 216 24.07 -0.63 -9.17
C LYS A 216 23.26 -1.38 -8.12
N VAL A 217 21.94 -1.19 -8.14
CA VAL A 217 21.02 -1.87 -7.21
C VAL A 217 21.15 -3.38 -7.42
N PRO A 218 21.46 -4.16 -6.36
CA PRO A 218 21.75 -5.59 -6.52
C PRO A 218 20.59 -6.42 -7.01
N GLN A 219 19.34 -6.00 -6.68
CA GLN A 219 18.15 -6.74 -7.05
C GLN A 219 16.93 -5.83 -7.15
N VAL A 220 16.27 -5.87 -8.30
CA VAL A 220 14.93 -5.29 -8.52
C VAL A 220 13.95 -6.42 -8.85
N LYS A 221 12.84 -6.48 -8.12
CA LYS A 221 11.76 -7.45 -8.36
C LYS A 221 10.53 -6.74 -8.92
N PHE A 222 10.09 -7.16 -10.10
CA PHE A 222 8.81 -6.73 -10.64
C PHE A 222 7.64 -7.34 -9.87
N LEU A 223 6.67 -6.51 -9.49
CA LEU A 223 5.41 -6.91 -8.85
C LEU A 223 4.30 -7.22 -9.84
N ASP A 224 4.55 -6.96 -11.12
CA ASP A 224 3.62 -7.22 -12.23
C ASP A 224 3.06 -8.63 -12.17
N ARG A 225 1.73 -8.77 -12.18
CA ARG A 225 1.07 -10.07 -12.07
C ARG A 225 1.36 -11.00 -13.25
N THR A 226 1.56 -10.41 -14.43
CA THR A 226 1.95 -11.12 -15.66
C THR A 226 2.83 -10.20 -16.49
N PHE A 227 4.10 -10.15 -16.16
CA PHE A 227 5.08 -9.22 -16.79
C PHE A 227 5.10 -9.31 -18.31
N ASN A 228 5.00 -10.52 -18.86
CA ASN A 228 5.07 -10.80 -20.30
C ASN A 228 3.70 -10.79 -21.01
N CYS A 229 2.67 -10.21 -20.42
CA CYS A 229 1.34 -10.15 -21.03
C CYS A 229 1.28 -9.30 -22.31
N ASN A 230 2.23 -8.39 -22.49
CA ASN A 230 2.48 -7.68 -23.75
C ASN A 230 3.87 -8.05 -24.28
N PRO A 231 3.99 -9.04 -25.19
CA PRO A 231 5.29 -9.55 -25.65
C PRO A 231 6.19 -8.49 -26.27
N ARG A 232 5.64 -7.55 -27.07
CA ARG A 232 6.44 -6.47 -27.69
C ARG A 232 7.07 -5.59 -26.62
N ARG A 233 6.27 -5.09 -25.69
CA ARG A 233 6.74 -4.29 -24.57
C ARG A 233 7.82 -5.03 -23.75
N THR A 234 7.61 -6.32 -23.51
CA THR A 234 8.55 -7.15 -22.73
C THR A 234 9.90 -7.26 -23.46
N VAL A 235 9.90 -7.57 -24.75
CA VAL A 235 11.12 -7.67 -25.54
C VAL A 235 11.84 -6.33 -25.61
N ASP A 236 11.12 -5.23 -25.89
CA ASP A 236 11.68 -3.88 -25.94
C ASP A 236 12.35 -3.48 -24.62
N LEU A 237 11.72 -3.83 -23.48
CA LEU A 237 12.28 -3.52 -22.18
C LEU A 237 13.52 -4.36 -21.87
N TRP A 238 13.49 -5.67 -22.13
CA TRP A 238 14.64 -6.54 -21.91
C TRP A 238 15.81 -6.18 -22.80
N GLN A 239 15.57 -5.86 -24.08
CA GLN A 239 16.63 -5.41 -24.96
C GLN A 239 17.26 -4.12 -24.45
N TRP A 240 16.42 -3.16 -24.02
CA TRP A 240 16.91 -1.91 -23.46
C TRP A 240 17.76 -2.12 -22.20
N ILE A 241 17.36 -3.03 -21.31
CA ILE A 241 18.14 -3.38 -20.10
C ILE A 241 19.50 -3.94 -20.52
N LEU A 242 19.53 -4.92 -21.44
CA LEU A 242 20.78 -5.53 -21.93
C LEU A 242 21.74 -4.51 -22.55
N ASP A 243 21.21 -3.51 -23.26
CA ASP A 243 22.01 -2.47 -23.91
C ASP A 243 22.58 -1.44 -22.89
N HIS A 244 22.04 -1.38 -21.67
CA HIS A 244 22.39 -0.39 -20.64
C HIS A 244 22.98 -1.00 -19.36
N ASP A 245 23.00 -2.33 -19.23
CA ASP A 245 23.62 -3.06 -18.10
C ASP A 245 25.12 -3.24 -18.41
N ASN A 246 25.94 -2.27 -17.98
CA ASN A 246 27.40 -2.24 -18.19
C ASN A 246 28.19 -2.52 -16.90
#